data_a017d6d5482bd4fc0933f732b323f166
#
_entry.id   a017d6d5482bd4fc0933f732b323f166
#
_cell.length_a   1.000
_cell.length_b   1.000
_cell.length_c   1.000
_cell.angle_alpha   90.00
_cell.angle_beta   90.00
_cell.angle_gamma   90.00
#
_symmetry.space_group_name_H-M   'P 1'
#
loop_
_entity.id
_entity.type
_entity.pdbx_description
1 polymer ?
#
loop_
_entity_poly.entity_id
_entity_poly.type
_entity_poly.pdbx_seq_one_letter_code
_entity_poly.pdbx_strand_id
1 'polypeptide(L)'
;MYDRFYVSFIFEDRYLYILNGLKTTVILTLGSFILGTLLALAFCALKRSKVKTVARIANIICNFFVQIPTMVLLMVFVYIIFGSSTLNILITVIIALTIKAAAFLAGIFYTAVETVNIGEIEAARTLGMSRRQAFFGVVFPQTVTTALPLFKNQFISTLQETSVVGYLAIMDLTRASSIITSRTMDAFFGLLCVSVIYLLIGYIGQTLLGLLGRRTHIGG
;
A
#
# COMPACT_ATOMS: atom_id res chain seq x y z
N MET A 1 23.77 -0.01 29.40
CA MET A 1 22.78 -0.45 28.39
C MET A 1 21.37 -0.48 28.98
N TYR A 2 21.18 -1.08 30.14
CA TYR A 2 19.89 -1.14 30.86
C TYR A 2 19.32 0.26 31.15
N ASP A 3 20.10 1.17 31.70
CA ASP A 3 19.66 2.53 32.03
C ASP A 3 19.20 3.31 30.81
N ARG A 4 19.92 3.17 29.69
CA ARG A 4 19.54 3.81 28.40
C ARG A 4 18.24 3.26 27.86
N PHE A 5 18.01 1.94 27.95
CA PHE A 5 16.75 1.31 27.58
C PHE A 5 15.59 1.80 28.44
N TYR A 6 15.81 1.82 29.79
CA TYR A 6 14.81 2.31 30.74
C TYR A 6 14.40 3.75 30.44
N VAL A 7 15.38 4.64 30.24
CA VAL A 7 15.12 6.05 29.93
C VAL A 7 14.46 6.22 28.56
N SER A 8 14.73 5.36 27.59
CA SER A 8 14.16 5.47 26.24
C SER A 8 12.71 5.03 26.18
N PHE A 9 12.27 4.06 26.98
CA PHE A 9 10.95 3.46 26.85
C PHE A 9 10.07 3.54 28.08
N ILE A 10 10.64 3.35 29.27
CA ILE A 10 9.87 3.21 30.51
C ILE A 10 9.70 4.56 31.22
N PHE A 11 10.76 5.35 31.26
CA PHE A 11 10.72 6.66 31.88
C PHE A 11 9.67 7.56 31.19
N GLU A 12 8.78 8.18 31.97
CA GLU A 12 7.67 9.02 31.47
C GLU A 12 6.74 8.30 30.46
N ASP A 13 6.58 6.98 30.60
CA ASP A 13 5.70 6.15 29.74
C ASP A 13 5.97 6.35 28.23
N ARG A 14 7.22 6.55 27.83
CA ARG A 14 7.62 6.85 26.46
C ARG A 14 7.25 5.76 25.45
N TYR A 15 7.06 4.52 25.90
CA TYR A 15 6.53 3.44 25.07
C TYR A 15 5.15 3.77 24.47
N LEU A 16 4.38 4.66 25.12
CA LEU A 16 3.08 5.08 24.58
C LEU A 16 3.21 5.85 23.25
N TYR A 17 4.32 6.55 23.03
CA TYR A 17 4.58 7.17 21.72
C TYR A 17 4.72 6.11 20.65
N ILE A 18 5.42 5.01 20.93
CA ILE A 18 5.58 3.87 20.01
C ILE A 18 4.22 3.21 19.73
N LEU A 19 3.42 2.94 20.76
CA LEU A 19 2.10 2.32 20.60
C LEU A 19 1.14 3.20 19.78
N ASN A 20 1.11 4.50 20.05
CA ASN A 20 0.31 5.44 19.28
C ASN A 20 0.79 5.56 17.83
N GLY A 21 2.11 5.63 17.62
CA GLY A 21 2.72 5.61 16.31
C GLY A 21 2.40 4.32 15.54
N LEU A 22 2.50 3.17 16.19
CA LEU A 22 2.15 1.86 15.64
C LEU A 22 0.68 1.83 15.18
N LYS A 23 -0.24 2.25 16.03
CA LYS A 23 -1.67 2.32 15.72
C LYS A 23 -1.91 3.17 14.46
N THR A 24 -1.33 4.36 14.40
CA THR A 24 -1.49 5.27 13.26
C THR A 24 -0.88 4.68 11.99
N THR A 25 0.33 4.14 12.05
CA THR A 25 1.02 3.51 10.92
C THR A 25 0.20 2.35 10.35
N VAL A 26 -0.36 1.48 11.21
CA VAL A 26 -1.20 0.35 10.79
C VAL A 26 -2.51 0.84 10.14
N ILE A 27 -3.18 1.84 10.73
CA ILE A 27 -4.41 2.42 10.17
C ILE A 27 -4.14 3.02 8.79
N LEU A 28 -3.07 3.82 8.66
CA LEU A 28 -2.68 4.44 7.39
C LEU A 28 -2.37 3.37 6.33
N THR A 29 -1.56 2.37 6.69
CA THR A 29 -1.15 1.31 5.76
C THR A 29 -2.34 0.49 5.30
N LEU A 30 -3.11 -0.08 6.23
CA LEU A 30 -4.24 -0.94 5.88
C LEU A 30 -5.35 -0.17 5.18
N GLY A 31 -5.69 1.02 5.68
CA GLY A 31 -6.70 1.87 5.07
C GLY A 31 -6.35 2.23 3.63
N SER A 32 -5.15 2.75 3.40
CA SER A 32 -4.69 3.14 2.07
C SER A 32 -4.52 1.95 1.14
N PHE A 33 -4.00 0.82 1.62
CA PHE A 33 -3.78 -0.36 0.80
C PHE A 33 -5.08 -1.05 0.39
N ILE A 34 -6.05 -1.19 1.30
CA ILE A 34 -7.36 -1.80 1.00
C ILE A 34 -8.15 -0.91 0.03
N LEU A 35 -8.30 0.38 0.36
CA LEU A 35 -9.01 1.32 -0.51
C LEU A 35 -8.29 1.48 -1.86
N GLY A 36 -6.94 1.51 -1.84
CA GLY A 36 -6.11 1.55 -3.03
C GLY A 36 -6.29 0.34 -3.92
N THR A 37 -6.42 -0.86 -3.34
CA THR A 37 -6.70 -2.10 -4.10
C THR A 37 -8.06 -2.04 -4.79
N LEU A 38 -9.10 -1.59 -4.09
CA LEU A 38 -10.43 -1.44 -4.68
C LEU A 38 -10.44 -0.42 -5.83
N LEU A 39 -9.80 0.72 -5.62
CA LEU A 39 -9.69 1.75 -6.65
C LEU A 39 -8.82 1.30 -7.82
N ALA A 40 -7.78 0.49 -7.58
CA ALA A 40 -6.91 -0.08 -8.61
C ALA A 40 -7.65 -1.00 -9.57
N LEU A 41 -8.64 -1.77 -9.10
CA LEU A 41 -9.49 -2.60 -9.97
C LEU A 41 -10.28 -1.73 -10.96
N ALA A 42 -10.81 -0.61 -10.49
CA ALA A 42 -11.51 0.34 -11.36
C ALA A 42 -10.54 0.96 -12.41
N PHE A 43 -9.37 1.41 -11.99
CA PHE A 43 -8.36 1.94 -12.93
C PHE A 43 -7.85 0.87 -13.89
N CYS A 44 -7.66 -0.37 -13.47
CA CYS A 44 -7.31 -1.49 -14.34
C CYS A 44 -8.39 -1.72 -15.42
N ALA A 45 -9.65 -1.69 -15.04
CA ALA A 45 -10.76 -1.80 -16.00
C ALA A 45 -10.78 -0.63 -17.00
N LEU A 46 -10.53 0.61 -16.55
CA LEU A 46 -10.42 1.78 -17.43
C LEU A 46 -9.22 1.68 -18.40
N LYS A 47 -8.07 1.22 -17.92
CA LYS A 47 -6.87 0.99 -18.76
C LYS A 47 -7.11 -0.06 -19.85
N ARG A 48 -8.01 -1.01 -19.62
CA ARG A 48 -8.42 -2.05 -20.60
C ARG A 48 -9.65 -1.67 -21.42
N SER A 49 -10.12 -0.44 -21.33
CA SER A 49 -11.25 0.06 -22.12
C SER A 49 -10.99 -0.07 -23.62
N LYS A 50 -12.02 -0.47 -24.36
CA LYS A 50 -11.99 -0.47 -25.83
C LYS A 50 -11.88 0.93 -26.42
N VAL A 51 -12.29 1.95 -25.67
CA VAL A 51 -12.18 3.36 -26.06
C VAL A 51 -10.76 3.83 -25.78
N LYS A 52 -9.95 3.95 -26.83
CA LYS A 52 -8.52 4.31 -26.75
C LYS A 52 -8.26 5.59 -25.94
N THR A 53 -9.16 6.58 -26.04
CA THR A 53 -9.04 7.84 -25.29
C THR A 53 -9.16 7.60 -23.76
N VAL A 54 -10.12 6.78 -23.33
CA VAL A 54 -10.30 6.42 -21.90
C VAL A 54 -9.09 5.68 -21.37
N ALA A 55 -8.61 4.68 -22.10
CA ALA A 55 -7.42 3.94 -21.72
C ALA A 55 -6.17 4.83 -21.62
N ARG A 56 -6.02 5.78 -22.58
CA ARG A 56 -4.89 6.73 -22.56
C ARG A 56 -4.95 7.67 -21.37
N ILE A 57 -6.12 8.24 -21.07
CA ILE A 57 -6.32 9.13 -19.91
C ILE A 57 -6.03 8.37 -18.61
N ALA A 58 -6.56 7.16 -18.43
CA ALA A 58 -6.31 6.34 -17.26
C ALA A 58 -4.81 6.05 -17.07
N ASN A 59 -4.08 5.75 -18.16
CA ASN A 59 -2.64 5.56 -18.12
C ASN A 59 -1.89 6.83 -17.70
N ILE A 60 -2.24 7.98 -18.26
CA ILE A 60 -1.61 9.27 -17.93
C ILE A 60 -1.82 9.58 -16.43
N ILE A 61 -3.05 9.44 -15.92
CA ILE A 61 -3.39 9.69 -14.52
C ILE A 61 -2.59 8.75 -13.60
N CYS A 62 -2.59 7.45 -13.87
CA CYS A 62 -1.82 6.50 -13.06
C CYS A 62 -0.32 6.84 -13.06
N ASN A 63 0.27 7.08 -14.24
CA ASN A 63 1.69 7.39 -14.35
C ASN A 63 2.04 8.70 -13.62
N PHE A 64 1.18 9.70 -13.64
CA PHE A 64 1.36 10.94 -12.90
C PHE A 64 1.49 10.68 -11.39
N PHE A 65 0.55 9.94 -10.79
CA PHE A 65 0.60 9.64 -9.34
C PHE A 65 1.74 8.70 -8.95
N VAL A 66 2.15 7.79 -9.82
CA VAL A 66 3.30 6.91 -9.61
C VAL A 66 4.60 7.70 -9.52
N GLN A 67 4.79 8.72 -10.36
CA GLN A 67 6.05 9.45 -10.48
C GLN A 67 6.23 10.53 -9.40
N ILE A 68 5.15 11.02 -8.78
CA ILE A 68 5.26 12.05 -7.75
C ILE A 68 5.86 11.46 -6.47
N PRO A 69 6.92 12.08 -5.89
CA PRO A 69 7.42 11.69 -4.57
C PRO A 69 6.32 11.75 -3.51
N THR A 70 6.24 10.72 -2.66
CA THR A 70 5.14 10.58 -1.67
C THR A 70 5.02 11.81 -0.78
N MET A 71 6.13 12.34 -0.29
CA MET A 71 6.11 13.53 0.58
C MET A 71 5.49 14.75 -0.12
N VAL A 72 5.85 14.98 -1.39
CA VAL A 72 5.30 16.10 -2.18
C VAL A 72 3.80 15.90 -2.41
N LEU A 73 3.38 14.68 -2.75
CA LEU A 73 1.97 14.33 -2.92
C LEU A 73 1.18 14.63 -1.63
N LEU A 74 1.67 14.18 -0.49
CA LEU A 74 1.04 14.40 0.81
C LEU A 74 0.91 15.90 1.12
N MET A 75 1.97 16.68 0.90
CA MET A 75 1.94 18.13 1.11
C MET A 75 0.93 18.84 0.21
N VAL A 76 0.85 18.45 -1.08
CA VAL A 76 -0.13 19.00 -2.02
C VAL A 76 -1.56 18.70 -1.54
N PHE A 77 -1.82 17.46 -1.12
CA PHE A 77 -3.14 17.10 -0.61
C PHE A 77 -3.50 17.84 0.67
N VAL A 78 -2.60 17.90 1.64
CA VAL A 78 -2.87 18.48 2.95
C VAL A 78 -2.95 20.01 2.88
N TYR A 79 -2.05 20.67 2.17
CA TYR A 79 -1.95 22.13 2.21
C TYR A 79 -2.66 22.83 1.04
N ILE A 80 -2.77 22.21 -0.13
CA ILE A 80 -3.34 22.84 -1.32
C ILE A 80 -4.76 22.35 -1.56
N ILE A 81 -4.99 21.03 -1.65
CA ILE A 81 -6.30 20.49 -2.03
C ILE A 81 -7.28 20.59 -0.86
N PHE A 82 -6.85 20.20 0.32
CA PHE A 82 -7.68 20.15 1.53
C PHE A 82 -7.31 21.20 2.59
N GLY A 83 -6.44 22.15 2.27
CA GLY A 83 -5.96 23.17 3.21
C GLY A 83 -7.05 24.03 3.84
N SER A 84 -8.14 24.29 3.11
CA SER A 84 -9.33 24.99 3.62
C SER A 84 -10.44 24.07 4.11
N SER A 85 -10.22 22.76 4.11
CA SER A 85 -11.21 21.76 4.50
C SER A 85 -11.20 21.54 6.01
N THR A 86 -12.36 21.22 6.58
CA THR A 86 -12.52 20.76 7.97
C THR A 86 -12.21 19.26 8.16
N LEU A 87 -11.78 18.58 7.10
CA LEU A 87 -11.44 17.16 7.16
C LEU A 87 -10.24 16.89 8.07
N ASN A 88 -10.32 15.81 8.81
CA ASN A 88 -9.19 15.36 9.63
C ASN A 88 -7.99 15.06 8.72
N ILE A 89 -6.81 15.55 9.13
CA ILE A 89 -5.55 15.37 8.39
C ILE A 89 -5.24 13.88 8.11
N LEU A 90 -5.60 12.95 9.01
CA LEU A 90 -5.42 11.52 8.80
C LEU A 90 -6.24 11.01 7.59
N ILE A 91 -7.47 11.50 7.44
CA ILE A 91 -8.34 11.13 6.30
C ILE A 91 -7.73 11.65 5.00
N THR A 92 -7.25 12.89 5.00
CA THR A 92 -6.59 13.49 3.83
C THR A 92 -5.36 12.68 3.40
N VAL A 93 -4.55 12.25 4.37
CA VAL A 93 -3.36 11.41 4.12
C VAL A 93 -3.76 10.03 3.59
N ILE A 94 -4.80 9.40 4.17
CA ILE A 94 -5.33 8.13 3.65
C ILE A 94 -5.78 8.28 2.20
N ILE A 95 -6.48 9.35 1.84
CA ILE A 95 -6.91 9.61 0.46
C ILE A 95 -5.70 9.71 -0.48
N ALA A 96 -4.69 10.50 -0.12
CA ALA A 96 -3.50 10.69 -0.93
C ALA A 96 -2.73 9.37 -1.15
N LEU A 97 -2.47 8.62 -0.08
CA LEU A 97 -1.81 7.31 -0.15
C LEU A 97 -2.66 6.28 -0.90
N THR A 98 -4.00 6.33 -0.75
CA THR A 98 -4.94 5.48 -1.51
C THR A 98 -4.80 5.70 -3.01
N ILE A 99 -4.80 6.94 -3.46
CA ILE A 99 -4.67 7.27 -4.89
C ILE A 99 -3.33 6.78 -5.43
N LYS A 100 -2.25 6.99 -4.68
CA LYS A 100 -0.92 6.54 -5.07
C LYS A 100 -0.84 5.01 -5.14
N ALA A 101 -1.27 4.31 -4.09
CA ALA A 101 -1.30 2.85 -4.07
C ALA A 101 -2.18 2.29 -5.21
N ALA A 102 -3.33 2.92 -5.49
CA ALA A 102 -4.21 2.54 -6.59
C ALA A 102 -3.53 2.66 -7.95
N ALA A 103 -2.77 3.72 -8.19
CA ALA A 103 -2.07 3.93 -9.44
C ALA A 103 -1.00 2.84 -9.69
N PHE A 104 -0.24 2.47 -8.67
CA PHE A 104 0.73 1.38 -8.74
C PHE A 104 0.07 0.02 -8.95
N LEU A 105 -0.93 -0.30 -8.13
CA LEU A 105 -1.64 -1.57 -8.18
C LEU A 105 -2.39 -1.75 -9.51
N ALA A 106 -2.96 -0.68 -10.07
CA ALA A 106 -3.59 -0.71 -11.39
C ALA A 106 -2.61 -1.11 -12.50
N GLY A 107 -1.35 -0.66 -12.41
CA GLY A 107 -0.27 -1.10 -13.29
C GLY A 107 0.04 -2.58 -13.14
N ILE A 108 0.16 -3.05 -11.90
CA ILE A 108 0.42 -4.46 -11.57
C ILE A 108 -0.70 -5.36 -12.13
N PHE A 109 -1.96 -5.01 -11.85
CA PHE A 109 -3.11 -5.80 -12.31
C PHE A 109 -3.26 -5.79 -13.83
N TYR A 110 -3.05 -4.62 -14.45
CA TYR A 110 -3.07 -4.50 -15.91
C TYR A 110 -2.03 -5.43 -16.54
N THR A 111 -0.77 -5.34 -16.12
CA THR A 111 0.31 -6.17 -16.66
C THR A 111 0.04 -7.65 -16.41
N ALA A 112 -0.40 -8.03 -15.21
CA ALA A 112 -0.69 -9.42 -14.89
C ALA A 112 -1.81 -10.03 -15.76
N VAL A 113 -2.83 -9.25 -16.12
CA VAL A 113 -3.89 -9.73 -17.04
C VAL A 113 -3.36 -9.84 -18.47
N GLU A 114 -2.51 -8.91 -18.92
CA GLU A 114 -1.95 -8.92 -20.27
C GLU A 114 -0.90 -10.03 -20.49
N THR A 115 -0.35 -10.62 -19.43
CA THR A 115 0.58 -11.77 -19.55
C THR A 115 -0.12 -13.09 -19.82
N VAL A 116 -1.45 -13.18 -19.66
CA VAL A 116 -2.21 -14.40 -19.95
C VAL A 116 -2.24 -14.66 -21.45
N ASN A 117 -1.87 -15.88 -21.86
CA ASN A 117 -1.80 -16.23 -23.28
C ASN A 117 -3.21 -16.26 -23.89
N ILE A 118 -3.39 -15.50 -24.98
CA ILE A 118 -4.64 -15.42 -25.73
C ILE A 118 -5.07 -16.80 -26.23
N GLY A 119 -4.12 -17.66 -26.64
CA GLY A 119 -4.39 -19.02 -27.10
C GLY A 119 -5.06 -19.91 -26.04
N GLU A 120 -4.75 -19.71 -24.74
CA GLU A 120 -5.42 -20.44 -23.67
C GLU A 120 -6.88 -20.00 -23.50
N ILE A 121 -7.14 -18.71 -23.71
CA ILE A 121 -8.51 -18.16 -23.67
C ILE A 121 -9.30 -18.72 -24.86
N GLU A 122 -8.72 -18.74 -26.04
CA GLU A 122 -9.31 -19.30 -27.25
C GLU A 122 -9.58 -20.80 -27.13
N ALA A 123 -8.64 -21.58 -26.60
CA ALA A 123 -8.81 -23.01 -26.33
C ALA A 123 -9.98 -23.26 -25.36
N ALA A 124 -10.05 -22.52 -24.25
CA ALA A 124 -11.16 -22.60 -23.30
C ALA A 124 -12.51 -22.29 -23.98
N ARG A 125 -12.53 -21.30 -24.85
CA ARG A 125 -13.74 -20.90 -25.62
C ARG A 125 -14.14 -22.00 -26.62
N THR A 126 -13.19 -22.65 -27.28
CA THR A 126 -13.41 -23.77 -28.22
C THR A 126 -13.99 -25.00 -27.51
N LEU A 127 -13.60 -25.23 -26.24
CA LEU A 127 -14.17 -26.27 -25.37
C LEU A 127 -15.58 -25.91 -24.84
N GLY A 128 -16.20 -24.82 -25.32
CA GLY A 128 -17.56 -24.44 -24.99
C GLY A 128 -17.71 -23.54 -23.75
N MET A 129 -16.62 -23.13 -23.12
CA MET A 129 -16.70 -22.22 -21.97
C MET A 129 -17.30 -20.88 -22.39
N SER A 130 -18.24 -20.34 -21.61
CA SER A 130 -18.70 -18.97 -21.75
C SER A 130 -17.55 -17.98 -21.46
N ARG A 131 -17.68 -16.71 -21.86
CA ARG A 131 -16.65 -15.68 -21.55
C ARG A 131 -16.38 -15.57 -20.05
N ARG A 132 -17.41 -15.71 -19.24
CA ARG A 132 -17.31 -15.65 -17.78
C ARG A 132 -16.57 -16.87 -17.20
N GLN A 133 -16.88 -18.07 -17.71
CA GLN A 133 -16.19 -19.30 -17.31
C GLN A 133 -14.72 -19.26 -17.71
N ALA A 134 -14.37 -18.84 -18.94
CA ALA A 134 -12.99 -18.67 -19.38
C ALA A 134 -12.23 -17.62 -18.54
N PHE A 135 -12.90 -16.51 -18.16
CA PHE A 135 -12.28 -15.51 -17.28
C PHE A 135 -11.98 -16.08 -15.89
N PHE A 136 -12.95 -16.66 -15.20
CA PHE A 136 -12.73 -17.16 -13.84
C PHE A 136 -11.95 -18.48 -13.78
N GLY A 137 -12.00 -19.32 -14.82
CA GLY A 137 -11.32 -20.60 -14.87
C GLY A 137 -9.88 -20.51 -15.41
N VAL A 138 -9.58 -19.56 -16.28
CA VAL A 138 -8.26 -19.47 -16.95
C VAL A 138 -7.56 -18.14 -16.62
N VAL A 139 -8.20 -17.00 -16.90
CA VAL A 139 -7.54 -15.71 -16.81
C VAL A 139 -7.29 -15.30 -15.35
N PHE A 140 -8.31 -15.36 -14.52
CA PHE A 140 -8.25 -14.87 -13.14
C PHE A 140 -7.23 -15.61 -12.28
N PRO A 141 -7.15 -16.95 -12.25
CA PRO A 141 -6.14 -17.66 -11.46
C PRO A 141 -4.71 -17.31 -11.88
N GLN A 142 -4.43 -17.26 -13.17
CA GLN A 142 -3.11 -16.88 -13.68
C GLN A 142 -2.76 -15.44 -13.34
N THR A 143 -3.73 -14.52 -13.50
CA THR A 143 -3.56 -13.11 -13.12
C THR A 143 -3.20 -12.98 -11.64
N VAL A 144 -3.91 -13.68 -10.75
CA VAL A 144 -3.62 -13.64 -9.31
C VAL A 144 -2.21 -14.16 -9.02
N THR A 145 -1.82 -15.28 -9.62
CA THR A 145 -0.49 -15.87 -9.43
C THR A 145 0.62 -14.90 -9.88
N THR A 146 0.45 -14.28 -11.03
CA THR A 146 1.42 -13.32 -11.59
C THR A 146 1.46 -12.02 -10.79
N ALA A 147 0.30 -11.51 -10.35
CA ALA A 147 0.21 -10.26 -9.59
C ALA A 147 0.68 -10.39 -8.14
N LEU A 148 0.51 -11.56 -7.50
CA LEU A 148 0.70 -11.75 -6.06
C LEU A 148 2.07 -11.31 -5.52
N PRO A 149 3.22 -11.62 -6.15
CA PRO A 149 4.52 -11.15 -5.67
C PRO A 149 4.62 -9.63 -5.64
N LEU A 150 4.19 -8.97 -6.72
CA LEU A 150 4.20 -7.51 -6.85
C LEU A 150 3.18 -6.84 -5.92
N PHE A 151 2.02 -7.46 -5.73
CA PHE A 151 0.99 -7.02 -4.78
C PHE A 151 1.52 -7.01 -3.34
N LYS A 152 2.25 -8.06 -2.94
CA LYS A 152 2.91 -8.12 -1.63
C LYS A 152 4.00 -7.06 -1.48
N ASN A 153 4.78 -6.83 -2.53
CA ASN A 153 5.80 -5.78 -2.51
C ASN A 153 5.17 -4.38 -2.41
N GLN A 154 4.03 -4.15 -3.08
CA GLN A 154 3.31 -2.88 -2.98
C GLN A 154 2.75 -2.64 -1.57
N PHE A 155 2.36 -3.68 -0.83
CA PHE A 155 2.00 -3.55 0.58
C PHE A 155 3.15 -2.99 1.41
N ILE A 156 4.38 -3.55 1.23
CA ILE A 156 5.57 -3.03 1.92
C ILE A 156 5.86 -1.58 1.50
N SER A 157 5.78 -1.27 0.21
CA SER A 157 5.98 0.09 -0.27
C SER A 157 5.01 1.07 0.38
N THR A 158 3.71 0.70 0.47
CA THR A 158 2.70 1.51 1.14
C THR A 158 3.01 1.68 2.64
N LEU A 159 3.45 0.62 3.32
CA LEU A 159 3.90 0.70 4.72
C LEU A 159 5.09 1.66 4.88
N GLN A 160 6.09 1.57 4.01
CA GLN A 160 7.26 2.45 4.03
C GLN A 160 6.89 3.91 3.73
N GLU A 161 5.95 4.14 2.83
CA GLU A 161 5.44 5.48 2.51
C GLU A 161 4.76 6.17 3.70
N THR A 162 4.23 5.43 4.67
CA THR A 162 3.69 6.04 5.89
C THR A 162 4.76 6.68 6.76
N SER A 163 6.03 6.31 6.63
CA SER A 163 7.12 6.85 7.45
C SER A 163 7.39 8.34 7.23
N VAL A 164 6.94 8.91 6.11
CA VAL A 164 7.09 10.35 5.84
C VAL A 164 5.95 11.20 6.40
N VAL A 165 4.90 10.57 6.94
CA VAL A 165 3.72 11.27 7.47
C VAL A 165 4.04 12.06 8.74
N GLY A 166 5.07 11.66 9.46
CA GLY A 166 5.60 12.37 10.63
C GLY A 166 5.98 13.83 10.36
N TYR A 167 6.37 14.17 9.14
CA TYR A 167 6.66 15.57 8.72
C TYR A 167 5.40 16.44 8.67
N LEU A 168 4.21 15.85 8.61
CA LEU A 168 2.92 16.53 8.69
C LEU A 168 2.38 16.61 10.14
N ALA A 169 3.25 16.48 11.13
CA ALA A 169 2.93 16.46 12.55
C ALA A 169 1.99 15.33 13.00
N ILE A 170 1.80 14.30 12.19
CA ILE A 170 1.04 13.10 12.55
C ILE A 170 1.95 12.14 13.33
N MET A 171 1.42 11.56 14.42
CA MET A 171 2.15 10.60 15.24
C MET A 171 2.18 9.23 14.57
N ASP A 172 3.20 9.00 13.74
CA ASP A 172 3.56 7.68 13.20
C ASP A 172 4.74 7.07 13.97
N LEU A 173 5.18 5.88 13.60
CA LEU A 173 6.32 5.20 14.24
C LEU A 173 7.62 5.99 14.11
N THR A 174 7.86 6.61 12.96
CA THR A 174 9.09 7.38 12.71
C THR A 174 9.12 8.64 13.56
N ARG A 175 8.00 9.35 13.67
CA ARG A 175 7.87 10.51 14.54
C ARG A 175 8.01 10.13 16.02
N ALA A 176 7.43 9.00 16.44
CA ALA A 176 7.59 8.48 17.81
C ALA A 176 9.08 8.28 18.16
N SER A 177 9.85 7.66 17.26
CA SER A 177 11.30 7.52 17.41
C SER A 177 12.00 8.89 17.51
N SER A 178 11.64 9.84 16.66
CA SER A 178 12.23 11.19 16.66
C SER A 178 11.96 11.92 17.98
N ILE A 179 10.76 11.80 18.55
CA ILE A 179 10.42 12.38 19.87
C ILE A 179 11.24 11.75 20.97
N ILE A 180 11.37 10.42 21.00
CA ILE A 180 12.21 9.72 21.99
C ILE A 180 13.65 10.17 21.85
N THR A 181 14.20 10.22 20.64
CA THR A 181 15.57 10.66 20.37
C THR A 181 15.80 12.08 20.85
N SER A 182 14.89 13.02 20.59
CA SER A 182 15.04 14.42 21.00
C SER A 182 15.00 14.61 22.52
N ARG A 183 14.27 13.73 23.24
CA ARG A 183 14.17 13.77 24.71
C ARG A 183 15.31 13.06 25.41
N THR A 184 15.90 12.05 24.79
CA THR A 184 16.96 11.22 25.40
C THR A 184 18.35 11.57 24.90
N MET A 185 18.45 12.32 23.82
CA MET A 185 19.68 12.55 23.03
C MET A 185 20.33 11.22 22.59
N ASP A 186 19.52 10.15 22.52
CA ASP A 186 19.92 8.80 22.15
C ASP A 186 19.03 8.27 21.01
N ALA A 187 19.59 8.23 19.80
CA ALA A 187 18.90 7.74 18.63
C ALA A 187 18.86 6.21 18.53
N PHE A 188 19.81 5.52 19.20
CA PHE A 188 20.03 4.08 18.99
C PHE A 188 18.78 3.24 19.30
N PHE A 189 18.26 3.34 20.53
CA PHE A 189 17.12 2.50 20.95
C PHE A 189 15.84 2.87 20.22
N GLY A 190 15.57 4.16 20.00
CA GLY A 190 14.38 4.61 19.29
C GLY A 190 14.35 4.11 17.84
N LEU A 191 15.45 4.28 17.09
CA LEU A 191 15.55 3.83 15.70
C LEU A 191 15.53 2.30 15.58
N LEU A 192 16.26 1.60 16.45
CA LEU A 192 16.29 0.14 16.47
C LEU A 192 14.89 -0.45 16.68
N CYS A 193 14.18 0.05 17.69
CA CYS A 193 12.83 -0.41 18.01
C CYS A 193 11.88 -0.22 16.82
N VAL A 194 11.85 0.98 16.26
CA VAL A 194 10.97 1.30 15.12
C VAL A 194 11.34 0.48 13.89
N SER A 195 12.62 0.27 13.61
CA SER A 195 13.07 -0.57 12.50
C SER A 195 12.57 -2.02 12.66
N VAL A 196 12.69 -2.60 13.86
CA VAL A 196 12.19 -3.95 14.13
C VAL A 196 10.67 -4.00 13.97
N ILE A 197 9.93 -3.00 14.44
CA ILE A 197 8.47 -2.95 14.30
C ILE A 197 8.06 -2.89 12.82
N TYR A 198 8.71 -2.04 11.99
CA TYR A 198 8.45 -1.99 10.55
C TYR A 198 8.71 -3.33 9.86
N LEU A 199 9.82 -4.00 10.21
CA LEU A 199 10.13 -5.33 9.68
C LEU A 199 9.05 -6.37 10.07
N LEU A 200 8.61 -6.36 11.32
CA LEU A 200 7.58 -7.28 11.81
C LEU A 200 6.24 -7.04 11.10
N ILE A 201 5.78 -5.79 10.97
CA ILE A 201 4.53 -5.46 10.25
C ILE A 201 4.65 -5.90 8.78
N GLY A 202 5.77 -5.59 8.12
CA GLY A 202 6.01 -5.98 6.73
C GLY A 202 5.99 -7.49 6.54
N TYR A 203 6.68 -8.23 7.40
CA TYR A 203 6.74 -9.70 7.36
C TYR A 203 5.37 -10.34 7.60
N ILE A 204 4.65 -9.88 8.63
CA ILE A 204 3.30 -10.37 8.95
C ILE A 204 2.36 -10.09 7.78
N GLY A 205 2.36 -8.86 7.25
CA GLY A 205 1.51 -8.48 6.13
C GLY A 205 1.77 -9.30 4.87
N GLN A 206 3.04 -9.49 4.49
CA GLN A 206 3.40 -10.33 3.34
C GLN A 206 2.99 -11.80 3.52
N THR A 207 3.15 -12.33 4.74
CA THR A 207 2.78 -13.72 5.05
C THR A 207 1.27 -13.91 4.95
N LEU A 208 0.48 -12.99 5.54
CA LEU A 208 -0.98 -13.03 5.45
C LEU A 208 -1.47 -12.93 3.99
N LEU A 209 -0.93 -12.01 3.21
CA LEU A 209 -1.26 -11.88 1.79
C LEU A 209 -0.83 -13.13 0.99
N GLY A 210 0.28 -13.76 1.35
CA GLY A 210 0.73 -15.00 0.74
C GLY A 210 -0.20 -16.19 1.03
N LEU A 211 -0.74 -16.28 2.23
CA LEU A 211 -1.71 -17.32 2.61
C LEU A 211 -3.03 -17.17 1.84
N LEU A 212 -3.49 -15.95 1.63
CA LEU A 212 -4.67 -15.69 0.81
C LEU A 212 -4.47 -16.12 -0.65
N GLY A 213 -3.28 -15.90 -1.21
CA GLY A 213 -2.97 -16.28 -2.57
C GLY A 213 -2.84 -17.82 -2.78
N ARG A 214 -2.41 -18.58 -1.78
CA ARG A 214 -2.30 -20.04 -1.87
C ARG A 214 -3.66 -20.72 -2.02
N ARG A 215 -4.73 -20.15 -1.49
CA ARG A 215 -6.08 -20.70 -1.63
C ARG A 215 -6.63 -20.63 -3.06
N THR A 216 -6.09 -19.77 -3.90
CA THR A 216 -6.48 -19.68 -5.32
C THR A 216 -5.77 -20.74 -6.19
N HIS A 217 -4.73 -21.43 -5.67
CA HIS A 217 -4.02 -22.51 -6.34
C HIS A 217 -4.67 -23.91 -6.16
N ILE A 218 -5.71 -24.06 -5.31
CA ILE A 218 -6.38 -25.34 -5.05
C ILE A 218 -7.56 -25.46 -6.02
N GLY A 219 -7.26 -25.70 -7.29
CA GLY A 219 -8.28 -25.87 -8.33
C GLY A 219 -7.72 -26.22 -9.70
N GLY A 220 -6.50 -26.75 -9.73
CA GLY A 220 -5.87 -27.27 -10.94
C GLY A 220 -5.21 -28.61 -10.66
#